data_a52df335845a2d20300376f394ffe924
#
_entry.id   a52df335845a2d20300376f394ffe924
#
_cell.length_a   1.000
_cell.length_b   1.000
_cell.length_c   1.000
_cell.angle_alpha   90.00
_cell.angle_beta   90.00
_cell.angle_gamma   90.00
#
_symmetry.space_group_name_H-M   'P 1'
#
loop_
_entity.id
_entity.type
_entity.pdbx_description
1 polymer ?
#
loop_
_entity_poly.entity_id
_entity_poly.type
_entity_poly.pdbx_seq_one_letter_code
_entity_poly.pdbx_strand_id
1 'polypeptide(L)'
;GTVASGTVQVGQRLKVLPAGVESSVARIVTFDGDLQEAAAGEAITLVLKDEIDISRGDLLVDAQASLPAVQSASIDVVWMAEQPLTPGQSYDIKIAGKKTRARVDAIRYQVDINNLTQREVESLPLNGIGLVELTFDEPLVLDPYQQNPVTGGLIFIDRLTNVTVGAGMVNEPHLQASTSASQYSAFELELNQLIRKHFPHWDARDLLGGK
;
A
#
# COMPACT_ATOMS: atom_id res chain seq x y z
N GLY A 1 -5.77 14.06 13.60
CA GLY A 1 -4.71 13.33 12.89
C GLY A 1 -3.37 14.02 13.02
N THR A 2 -2.37 13.45 12.35
CA THR A 2 -1.01 14.05 12.28
C THR A 2 -0.69 14.33 10.82
N VAL A 3 -0.11 15.49 10.53
CA VAL A 3 0.40 15.81 9.20
C VAL A 3 1.64 14.97 8.95
N ALA A 4 1.54 13.98 8.07
CA ALA A 4 2.62 13.02 7.79
C ALA A 4 3.71 13.62 6.91
N SER A 5 3.35 14.50 5.97
CA SER A 5 4.28 15.21 5.07
C SER A 5 3.64 16.47 4.51
N GLY A 6 4.47 17.42 4.07
CA GLY A 6 4.02 18.67 3.47
C GLY A 6 3.31 19.61 4.45
N THR A 7 2.38 20.39 3.92
CA THR A 7 1.56 21.35 4.67
C THR A 7 0.09 21.22 4.26
N VAL A 8 -0.80 21.60 5.18
CA VAL A 8 -2.24 21.70 4.93
C VAL A 8 -2.72 23.09 5.31
N GLN A 9 -3.59 23.71 4.48
CA GLN A 9 -4.08 25.08 4.67
C GLN A 9 -5.61 25.11 4.72
N VAL A 10 -6.16 26.12 5.41
CA VAL A 10 -7.60 26.42 5.37
C VAL A 10 -8.01 26.75 3.93
N GLY A 11 -9.10 26.15 3.46
CA GLY A 11 -9.60 26.28 2.08
C GLY A 11 -9.02 25.27 1.08
N GLN A 12 -7.95 24.56 1.42
CA GLN A 12 -7.36 23.55 0.54
C GLN A 12 -8.37 22.42 0.26
N ARG A 13 -8.41 21.95 -0.99
CA ARG A 13 -9.17 20.74 -1.38
C ARG A 13 -8.37 19.49 -1.06
N LEU A 14 -8.98 18.59 -0.34
CA LEU A 14 -8.42 17.31 0.05
C LEU A 14 -9.24 16.16 -0.53
N LYS A 15 -8.58 15.04 -0.73
CA LYS A 15 -9.16 13.76 -1.13
C LYS A 15 -8.89 12.73 -0.05
N VAL A 16 -9.90 11.95 0.32
CA VAL A 16 -9.79 10.82 1.26
C VAL A 16 -9.44 9.56 0.48
N LEU A 17 -8.34 8.91 0.83
CA LEU A 17 -7.93 7.64 0.23
C LEU A 17 -8.14 6.49 1.23
N PRO A 18 -8.60 5.31 0.76
CA PRO A 18 -8.79 4.91 -0.64
C PRO A 18 -10.15 5.31 -1.25
N ALA A 19 -11.08 5.88 -0.48
CA ALA A 19 -12.46 6.13 -0.91
C ALA A 19 -12.58 7.10 -2.11
N GLY A 20 -11.62 8.01 -2.30
CA GLY A 20 -11.62 8.98 -3.39
C GLY A 20 -12.57 10.17 -3.21
N VAL A 21 -13.23 10.30 -2.03
CA VAL A 21 -14.17 11.39 -1.74
C VAL A 21 -13.38 12.67 -1.46
N GLU A 22 -13.86 13.79 -1.98
CA GLU A 22 -13.20 15.09 -1.83
C GLU A 22 -14.01 16.05 -0.96
N SER A 23 -13.30 16.88 -0.20
CA SER A 23 -13.87 18.03 0.53
C SER A 23 -12.82 19.12 0.68
N SER A 24 -13.20 20.26 1.27
CA SER A 24 -12.26 21.35 1.54
C SER A 24 -12.10 21.57 3.04
N VAL A 25 -10.90 21.98 3.45
CA VAL A 25 -10.61 22.33 4.85
C VAL A 25 -11.36 23.60 5.23
N ALA A 26 -12.25 23.49 6.21
CA ALA A 26 -12.94 24.64 6.77
C ALA A 26 -12.14 25.30 7.89
N ARG A 27 -11.55 24.47 8.79
CA ARG A 27 -10.74 24.94 9.93
C ARG A 27 -9.65 23.92 10.26
N ILE A 28 -8.56 24.40 10.81
CA ILE A 28 -7.49 23.60 11.41
C ILE A 28 -7.46 23.96 12.90
N VAL A 29 -7.78 23.00 13.76
CA VAL A 29 -7.94 23.22 15.19
C VAL A 29 -6.85 22.50 15.95
N THR A 30 -6.19 23.21 16.88
CA THR A 30 -5.22 22.68 17.82
C THR A 30 -5.64 22.97 19.26
N PHE A 31 -4.87 22.49 20.23
CA PHE A 31 -5.12 22.81 21.64
C PHE A 31 -4.97 24.31 21.92
N ASP A 32 -4.05 24.99 21.22
CA ASP A 32 -3.74 26.42 21.41
C ASP A 32 -4.63 27.35 20.58
N GLY A 33 -5.56 26.79 19.79
CA GLY A 33 -6.48 27.53 18.93
C GLY A 33 -6.45 27.10 17.47
N ASP A 34 -7.11 27.91 16.64
CA ASP A 34 -7.21 27.67 15.19
C ASP A 34 -5.96 28.16 14.47
N LEU A 35 -5.50 27.35 13.50
CA LEU A 35 -4.40 27.69 12.62
C LEU A 35 -4.90 27.95 11.19
N GLN A 36 -4.17 28.74 10.43
CA GLN A 36 -4.40 28.93 8.99
C GLN A 36 -3.68 27.86 8.18
N GLU A 37 -2.58 27.34 8.70
CA GLU A 37 -1.74 26.32 8.08
C GLU A 37 -1.14 25.42 9.15
N ALA A 38 -0.93 24.14 8.83
CA ALA A 38 -0.19 23.19 9.66
C ALA A 38 0.80 22.41 8.83
N ALA A 39 1.98 22.11 9.41
CA ALA A 39 3.10 21.45 8.76
C ALA A 39 3.31 20.00 9.24
N ALA A 40 4.17 19.26 8.54
CA ALA A 40 4.55 17.90 8.89
C ALA A 40 5.02 17.79 10.34
N GLY A 41 4.52 16.77 11.05
CA GLY A 41 4.78 16.50 12.47
C GLY A 41 3.73 17.09 13.42
N GLU A 42 2.90 18.04 13.00
CA GLU A 42 1.88 18.64 13.84
C GLU A 42 0.65 17.74 13.99
N ALA A 43 0.15 17.64 15.23
CA ALA A 43 -1.08 16.95 15.56
C ALA A 43 -2.25 17.94 15.52
N ILE A 44 -3.19 17.72 14.61
CA ILE A 44 -4.28 18.67 14.33
C ILE A 44 -5.64 17.98 14.26
N THR A 45 -6.70 18.77 14.41
CA THR A 45 -8.06 18.38 14.05
C THR A 45 -8.49 19.17 12.83
N LEU A 46 -8.78 18.48 11.73
CA LEU A 46 -9.35 19.09 10.54
C LEU A 46 -10.87 19.09 10.64
N VAL A 47 -11.45 20.26 10.40
CA VAL A 47 -12.89 20.42 10.15
C VAL A 47 -13.06 20.60 8.65
N LEU A 48 -13.85 19.76 8.03
CA LEU A 48 -14.13 19.83 6.59
C LEU A 48 -15.44 20.56 6.34
N LYS A 49 -15.62 21.09 5.12
CA LYS A 49 -16.83 21.79 4.71
C LYS A 49 -18.01 20.85 4.53
N ASP A 50 -17.74 19.64 4.06
CA ASP A 50 -18.75 18.64 3.78
C ASP A 50 -18.68 17.54 4.85
N GLU A 51 -19.86 16.99 5.18
CA GLU A 51 -19.97 15.83 6.07
C GLU A 51 -19.66 14.57 5.23
N ILE A 52 -18.44 14.08 5.36
CA ILE A 52 -17.93 12.88 4.66
C ILE A 52 -17.41 11.88 5.68
N ASP A 53 -17.51 10.59 5.34
CA ASP A 53 -17.00 9.52 6.20
C ASP A 53 -15.49 9.39 6.04
N ILE A 54 -14.78 9.44 7.19
CA ILE A 54 -13.32 9.29 7.28
C ILE A 54 -13.05 8.39 8.46
N SER A 55 -12.49 7.23 8.17
CA SER A 55 -12.17 6.23 9.17
C SER A 55 -10.69 6.26 9.57
N ARG A 56 -10.39 5.64 10.73
CA ARG A 56 -9.01 5.52 11.18
C ARG A 56 -8.19 4.69 10.18
N GLY A 57 -7.08 5.26 9.73
CA GLY A 57 -6.19 4.66 8.74
C GLY A 57 -6.42 5.16 7.32
N ASP A 58 -7.45 5.98 7.10
CA ASP A 58 -7.60 6.71 5.84
C ASP A 58 -6.56 7.83 5.75
N LEU A 59 -6.15 8.13 4.53
CA LEU A 59 -5.21 9.20 4.22
C LEU A 59 -5.96 10.38 3.60
N LEU A 60 -5.73 11.57 4.15
CA LEU A 60 -6.13 12.82 3.50
C LEU A 60 -4.93 13.36 2.73
N VAL A 61 -5.12 13.54 1.44
CA VAL A 61 -4.09 14.03 0.51
C VAL A 61 -4.61 15.23 -0.27
N ASP A 62 -3.71 16.00 -0.87
CA ASP A 62 -4.14 17.05 -1.80
C ASP A 62 -5.04 16.45 -2.91
N ALA A 63 -6.11 17.14 -3.28
CA ALA A 63 -7.07 16.63 -4.27
C ALA A 63 -6.42 16.34 -5.64
N GLN A 64 -5.32 17.02 -5.97
CA GLN A 64 -4.57 16.81 -7.21
C GLN A 64 -3.52 15.71 -7.08
N ALA A 65 -3.23 15.22 -5.86
CA ALA A 65 -2.27 14.15 -5.66
C ALA A 65 -2.76 12.85 -6.30
N SER A 66 -1.87 12.20 -7.04
CA SER A 66 -2.10 10.89 -7.63
C SER A 66 -1.28 9.85 -6.86
N LEU A 67 -1.88 9.32 -5.80
CA LEU A 67 -1.28 8.25 -5.01
C LEU A 67 -2.04 6.94 -5.28
N PRO A 68 -1.48 6.04 -6.08
CA PRO A 68 -2.12 4.77 -6.38
C PRO A 68 -2.14 3.88 -5.14
N ALA A 69 -3.25 3.16 -4.95
CA ALA A 69 -3.30 2.07 -4.00
C ALA A 69 -2.66 0.83 -4.63
N VAL A 70 -1.82 0.13 -3.88
CA VAL A 70 -1.10 -1.07 -4.31
C VAL A 70 -1.52 -2.28 -3.48
N GLN A 71 -1.48 -3.47 -4.09
CA GLN A 71 -1.77 -4.73 -3.40
C GLN A 71 -0.50 -5.51 -3.05
N SER A 72 0.67 -5.08 -3.51
CA SER A 72 1.93 -5.74 -3.19
C SER A 72 3.07 -4.73 -3.09
N ALA A 73 4.08 -5.10 -2.32
CA ALA A 73 5.28 -4.29 -2.15
C ALA A 73 6.49 -5.15 -1.75
N SER A 74 7.68 -4.66 -2.09
CA SER A 74 8.94 -5.15 -1.53
C SER A 74 9.21 -4.44 -0.22
N ILE A 75 9.47 -5.18 0.84
CA ILE A 75 9.64 -4.69 2.20
C ILE A 75 11.01 -5.13 2.74
N ASP A 76 11.81 -4.18 3.19
CA ASP A 76 12.98 -4.47 4.01
C ASP A 76 12.50 -4.84 5.41
N VAL A 77 12.78 -6.06 5.86
CA VAL A 77 12.25 -6.63 7.12
C VAL A 77 13.37 -6.88 8.10
N VAL A 78 13.12 -6.54 9.37
CA VAL A 78 13.86 -7.04 10.53
C VAL A 78 12.95 -8.02 11.24
N TRP A 79 13.35 -9.28 11.29
CA TRP A 79 12.56 -10.34 11.90
C TRP A 79 12.92 -10.51 13.37
N MET A 80 11.91 -10.56 14.26
CA MET A 80 12.11 -10.51 15.72
C MET A 80 11.53 -11.71 16.48
N ALA A 81 11.01 -12.71 15.76
CA ALA A 81 10.49 -13.92 16.39
C ALA A 81 11.45 -15.10 16.26
N GLU A 82 11.39 -16.03 17.25
CA GLU A 82 12.18 -17.28 17.20
C GLU A 82 11.79 -18.18 16.04
N GLN A 83 10.47 -18.25 15.73
CA GLN A 83 10.00 -18.96 14.55
C GLN A 83 10.41 -18.16 13.30
N PRO A 84 11.13 -18.79 12.37
CA PRO A 84 11.57 -18.08 11.16
C PRO A 84 10.40 -17.62 10.29
N LEU A 85 10.57 -16.46 9.64
CA LEU A 85 9.68 -16.03 8.57
C LEU A 85 9.88 -16.94 7.35
N THR A 86 8.79 -17.45 6.80
CA THR A 86 8.83 -18.30 5.59
C THR A 86 7.78 -17.86 4.56
N PRO A 87 8.03 -18.07 3.27
CA PRO A 87 7.03 -17.85 2.23
C PRO A 87 5.74 -18.65 2.50
N GLY A 88 4.60 -18.09 2.08
CA GLY A 88 3.27 -18.64 2.27
C GLY A 88 2.61 -18.29 3.60
N GLN A 89 3.34 -17.84 4.59
CA GLN A 89 2.78 -17.38 5.88
C GLN A 89 2.05 -16.05 5.75
N SER A 90 1.05 -15.85 6.59
CA SER A 90 0.26 -14.60 6.64
C SER A 90 0.30 -14.00 8.03
N TYR A 91 0.48 -12.68 8.08
CA TYR A 91 0.53 -11.88 9.28
C TYR A 91 -0.47 -10.73 9.21
N ASP A 92 -0.90 -10.25 10.35
CA ASP A 92 -1.54 -8.94 10.41
C ASP A 92 -0.45 -7.87 10.32
N ILE A 93 -0.69 -6.89 9.46
CA ILE A 93 0.22 -5.75 9.24
C ILE A 93 -0.44 -4.50 9.78
N LYS A 94 0.32 -3.68 10.50
CA LYS A 94 -0.12 -2.34 10.90
C LYS A 94 0.80 -1.30 10.28
N ILE A 95 0.21 -0.39 9.52
CA ILE A 95 0.88 0.71 8.83
C ILE A 95 0.01 1.97 8.87
N ALA A 96 0.59 3.13 9.19
CA ALA A 96 -0.08 4.44 9.21
C ALA A 96 -1.44 4.44 9.96
N GLY A 97 -1.63 3.57 10.94
CA GLY A 97 -2.91 3.45 11.68
C GLY A 97 -3.91 2.47 11.08
N LYS A 98 -3.71 1.98 9.86
CA LYS A 98 -4.51 0.91 9.25
C LYS A 98 -3.96 -0.45 9.68
N LYS A 99 -4.86 -1.42 9.92
CA LYS A 99 -4.51 -2.83 10.12
C LYS A 99 -5.12 -3.63 8.97
N THR A 100 -4.29 -4.42 8.31
CA THR A 100 -4.71 -5.36 7.26
C THR A 100 -3.92 -6.64 7.38
N ARG A 101 -4.21 -7.63 6.54
CA ARG A 101 -3.43 -8.86 6.44
C ARG A 101 -2.50 -8.79 5.25
N ALA A 102 -1.31 -9.37 5.40
CA ALA A 102 -0.40 -9.60 4.30
C ALA A 102 0.09 -11.05 4.30
N ARG A 103 0.28 -11.58 3.11
CA ARG A 103 0.95 -12.86 2.87
C ARG A 103 2.37 -12.60 2.41
N VAL A 104 3.29 -13.40 2.92
CA VAL A 104 4.69 -13.46 2.45
C VAL A 104 4.73 -14.29 1.17
N ASP A 105 5.05 -13.67 0.05
CA ASP A 105 5.14 -14.37 -1.24
C ASP A 105 6.52 -14.97 -1.47
N ALA A 106 7.58 -14.20 -1.16
CA ALA A 106 8.96 -14.63 -1.32
C ALA A 106 9.90 -13.88 -0.38
N ILE A 107 11.04 -14.47 -0.09
CA ILE A 107 12.21 -13.80 0.49
C ILE A 107 13.22 -13.67 -0.63
N ARG A 108 13.57 -12.44 -1.02
CA ARG A 108 14.52 -12.19 -2.11
C ARG A 108 15.95 -12.46 -1.68
N TYR A 109 16.29 -11.97 -0.49
CA TYR A 109 17.61 -12.18 0.10
C TYR A 109 17.58 -11.86 1.59
N GLN A 110 18.58 -12.38 2.28
CA GLN A 110 18.99 -11.95 3.62
C GLN A 110 20.26 -11.14 3.52
N VAL A 111 20.39 -10.10 4.33
CA VAL A 111 21.61 -9.30 4.46
C VAL A 111 22.49 -9.90 5.56
N ASP A 112 23.76 -10.18 5.24
CA ASP A 112 24.77 -10.50 6.24
C ASP A 112 25.28 -9.19 6.86
N ILE A 113 25.02 -9.00 8.15
CA ILE A 113 25.32 -7.74 8.85
C ILE A 113 26.84 -7.48 9.04
N ASN A 114 27.68 -8.50 8.85
CA ASN A 114 29.13 -8.35 9.05
C ASN A 114 29.82 -7.75 7.81
N ASN A 115 29.34 -8.09 6.62
CA ASN A 115 29.97 -7.70 5.36
C ASN A 115 28.99 -7.01 4.39
N LEU A 116 27.72 -6.85 4.80
CA LEU A 116 26.62 -6.24 4.04
C LEU A 116 26.33 -6.95 2.70
N THR A 117 26.71 -8.22 2.57
CA THR A 117 26.41 -9.00 1.38
C THR A 117 24.99 -9.56 1.45
N GLN A 118 24.39 -9.74 0.28
CA GLN A 118 23.08 -10.37 0.11
C GLN A 118 23.28 -11.85 -0.19
N ARG A 119 22.46 -12.71 0.43
CA ARG A 119 22.43 -14.15 0.14
C ARG A 119 21.00 -14.62 -0.01
N GLU A 120 20.75 -15.52 -0.92
CA GLU A 120 19.48 -16.20 -1.07
C GLU A 120 19.25 -17.13 0.13
N VAL A 121 18.03 -17.10 0.67
CA VAL A 121 17.61 -17.93 1.82
C VAL A 121 16.17 -18.38 1.63
N GLU A 122 15.82 -19.53 2.16
CA GLU A 122 14.45 -20.02 2.18
C GLU A 122 13.61 -19.48 3.34
N SER A 123 14.26 -18.98 4.38
CA SER A 123 13.61 -18.41 5.57
C SER A 123 14.47 -17.32 6.21
N LEU A 124 13.82 -16.39 6.89
CA LEU A 124 14.49 -15.32 7.65
C LEU A 124 14.44 -15.66 9.14
N PRO A 125 15.58 -15.99 9.78
CA PRO A 125 15.63 -16.37 11.18
C PRO A 125 15.48 -15.17 12.12
N LEU A 126 15.43 -15.42 13.42
CA LEU A 126 15.47 -14.37 14.46
C LEU A 126 16.65 -13.43 14.22
N ASN A 127 16.40 -12.12 14.33
CA ASN A 127 17.34 -11.04 14.02
C ASN A 127 17.81 -11.00 12.55
N GLY A 128 17.18 -11.78 11.68
CA GLY A 128 17.44 -11.72 10.25
C GLY A 128 16.93 -10.41 9.63
N ILE A 129 17.75 -9.84 8.77
CA ILE A 129 17.39 -8.66 7.96
C ILE A 129 17.35 -9.10 6.50
N GLY A 130 16.30 -8.77 5.78
CA GLY A 130 16.18 -9.17 4.38
C GLY A 130 15.07 -8.46 3.63
N LEU A 131 15.06 -8.62 2.31
CA LEU A 131 14.02 -8.11 1.43
C LEU A 131 12.95 -9.18 1.20
N VAL A 132 11.72 -8.83 1.47
CA VAL A 132 10.55 -9.73 1.42
C VAL A 132 9.49 -9.16 0.51
N GLU A 133 8.86 -10.00 -0.29
CA GLU A 133 7.71 -9.65 -1.11
C GLU A 133 6.43 -9.93 -0.33
N LEU A 134 5.56 -8.94 -0.25
CA LEU A 134 4.26 -9.05 0.40
C LEU A 134 3.11 -8.79 -0.57
N THR A 135 2.04 -9.57 -0.44
CA THR A 135 0.72 -9.26 -1.01
C THR A 135 -0.24 -8.95 0.14
N PHE A 136 -0.95 -7.83 0.03
CA PHE A 136 -1.93 -7.35 1.00
C PHE A 136 -3.34 -7.80 0.61
N ASP A 137 -4.17 -8.16 1.60
CA ASP A 137 -5.58 -8.54 1.36
C ASP A 137 -6.39 -7.36 0.81
N GLU A 138 -6.04 -6.14 1.22
CA GLU A 138 -6.67 -4.90 0.76
C GLU A 138 -5.64 -3.96 0.14
N PRO A 139 -6.04 -3.18 -0.88
CA PRO A 139 -5.15 -2.16 -1.43
C PRO A 139 -4.75 -1.12 -0.38
N LEU A 140 -3.48 -0.77 -0.35
CA LEU A 140 -2.88 0.21 0.55
C LEU A 140 -2.23 1.33 -0.24
N VAL A 141 -2.32 2.55 0.27
CA VAL A 141 -1.49 3.66 -0.22
C VAL A 141 -0.22 3.67 0.60
N LEU A 142 0.90 3.43 -0.06
CA LEU A 142 2.22 3.28 0.55
C LEU A 142 3.22 4.22 -0.10
N ASP A 143 4.07 4.80 0.73
CA ASP A 143 5.27 5.51 0.27
C ASP A 143 6.51 4.66 0.56
N PRO A 144 7.58 4.77 -0.21
CA PRO A 144 8.89 4.28 0.20
C PRO A 144 9.28 4.88 1.56
N TYR A 145 9.77 4.06 2.46
CA TYR A 145 10.11 4.48 3.84
C TYR A 145 11.06 5.68 3.88
N GLN A 146 12.01 5.72 2.95
CA GLN A 146 12.97 6.84 2.86
C GLN A 146 12.31 8.18 2.51
N GLN A 147 11.14 8.14 1.83
CA GLN A 147 10.40 9.35 1.47
C GLN A 147 9.45 9.77 2.60
N ASN A 148 8.77 8.80 3.20
CA ASN A 148 7.80 9.04 4.27
C ASN A 148 7.75 7.86 5.25
N PRO A 149 8.47 7.94 6.40
CA PRO A 149 8.48 6.87 7.39
C PRO A 149 7.10 6.55 8.01
N VAL A 150 6.18 7.53 8.01
CA VAL A 150 4.83 7.35 8.60
C VAL A 150 3.98 6.41 7.75
N THR A 151 4.04 6.55 6.43
CA THR A 151 3.28 5.75 5.46
C THR A 151 4.10 4.61 4.85
N GLY A 152 5.43 4.57 5.13
CA GLY A 152 6.34 3.55 4.66
C GLY A 152 6.83 2.58 5.74
N GLY A 153 6.55 2.84 7.03
CA GLY A 153 6.93 1.95 8.14
C GLY A 153 5.79 1.06 8.57
N LEU A 154 6.04 -0.23 8.79
CA LEU A 154 5.03 -1.20 9.21
C LEU A 154 5.55 -2.18 10.26
N ILE A 155 4.63 -2.83 10.97
CA ILE A 155 4.95 -3.94 11.85
C ILE A 155 4.20 -5.20 11.45
N PHE A 156 4.84 -6.36 11.67
CA PHE A 156 4.24 -7.67 11.54
C PHE A 156 3.71 -8.13 12.90
N ILE A 157 2.49 -8.59 12.93
CA ILE A 157 1.80 -9.04 14.14
C ILE A 157 1.37 -10.49 13.92
N ASP A 158 1.76 -11.37 14.81
CA ASP A 158 1.29 -12.76 14.82
C ASP A 158 -0.21 -12.79 15.12
N ARG A 159 -0.96 -13.52 14.28
CA ARG A 159 -2.42 -13.53 14.31
C ARG A 159 -3.01 -14.29 15.48
N LEU A 160 -2.27 -15.21 16.08
CA LEU A 160 -2.75 -16.04 17.19
C LEU A 160 -2.45 -15.38 18.52
N THR A 161 -1.25 -14.84 18.65
CA THR A 161 -0.75 -14.27 19.91
C THR A 161 -0.92 -12.77 20.02
N ASN A 162 -1.17 -12.07 18.89
CA ASN A 162 -1.15 -10.61 18.77
C ASN A 162 0.20 -9.96 19.15
N VAL A 163 1.27 -10.74 19.16
CA VAL A 163 2.63 -10.24 19.44
C VAL A 163 3.24 -9.66 18.17
N THR A 164 3.97 -8.54 18.28
CA THR A 164 4.77 -8.01 17.19
C THR A 164 5.96 -8.94 16.93
N VAL A 165 6.07 -9.45 15.72
CA VAL A 165 7.07 -10.45 15.33
C VAL A 165 8.07 -9.94 14.30
N GLY A 166 7.90 -8.73 13.80
CA GLY A 166 8.82 -8.09 12.87
C GLY A 166 8.48 -6.64 12.63
N ALA A 167 9.44 -5.91 12.10
CA ALA A 167 9.28 -4.55 11.61
C ALA A 167 9.69 -4.52 10.14
N GLY A 168 9.01 -3.68 9.35
CA GLY A 168 9.25 -3.55 7.92
C GLY A 168 9.30 -2.10 7.48
N MET A 169 10.10 -1.86 6.46
CA MET A 169 10.22 -0.59 5.76
C MET A 169 9.88 -0.83 4.29
N VAL A 170 8.90 -0.11 3.76
CA VAL A 170 8.55 -0.20 2.33
C VAL A 170 9.74 0.25 1.52
N ASN A 171 10.30 -0.68 0.73
CA ASN A 171 11.36 -0.41 -0.21
C ASN A 171 10.76 0.11 -1.51
N GLU A 172 9.87 -0.70 -2.12
CA GLU A 172 9.21 -0.36 -3.36
C GLU A 172 7.74 -0.85 -3.35
N PRO A 173 6.75 0.08 -3.43
CA PRO A 173 5.36 -0.28 -3.71
C PRO A 173 5.24 -0.80 -5.14
N HIS A 174 4.66 -1.97 -5.33
CA HIS A 174 4.43 -2.48 -6.68
C HIS A 174 3.17 -1.84 -7.24
N LEU A 175 3.36 -0.81 -8.02
CA LEU A 175 2.29 -0.31 -8.88
C LEU A 175 1.90 -1.49 -9.76
N GLN A 176 0.69 -2.00 -9.58
CA GLN A 176 0.11 -2.81 -10.65
C GLN A 176 0.22 -1.90 -11.88
N ALA A 177 1.11 -2.28 -12.83
CA ALA A 177 0.96 -1.73 -14.15
C ALA A 177 -0.54 -1.83 -14.40
N SER A 178 -1.20 -0.70 -14.67
CA SER A 178 -2.54 -0.72 -15.17
C SER A 178 -2.45 -1.53 -16.47
N THR A 179 -2.40 -2.84 -16.32
CA THR A 179 -3.09 -3.67 -17.25
C THR A 179 -4.47 -3.07 -17.17
N SER A 180 -4.81 -2.24 -18.15
CA SER A 180 -6.17 -2.22 -18.63
C SER A 180 -6.50 -3.70 -18.60
N ALA A 181 -7.15 -4.15 -17.52
CA ALA A 181 -7.60 -5.52 -17.42
C ALA A 181 -8.31 -5.69 -18.73
N SER A 182 -7.73 -6.50 -19.61
CA SER A 182 -8.42 -6.81 -20.83
C SER A 182 -9.73 -7.32 -20.27
N GLN A 183 -10.82 -6.70 -20.66
CA GLN A 183 -12.17 -6.98 -20.17
C GLN A 183 -12.49 -8.47 -20.32
N TYR A 184 -11.51 -9.21 -20.81
CA TYR A 184 -11.54 -10.60 -21.24
C TYR A 184 -10.33 -11.37 -20.67
N SER A 185 -10.58 -12.54 -20.15
CA SER A 185 -9.56 -13.49 -19.70
C SER A 185 -8.66 -13.95 -20.86
N ALA A 186 -7.48 -14.48 -20.55
CA ALA A 186 -6.58 -15.05 -21.56
C ALA A 186 -7.30 -16.12 -22.39
N PHE A 187 -8.14 -16.95 -21.77
CA PHE A 187 -8.95 -17.94 -22.44
C PHE A 187 -9.98 -17.33 -23.41
N GLU A 188 -10.66 -16.25 -23.02
CA GLU A 188 -11.63 -15.55 -23.88
C GLU A 188 -10.95 -14.93 -25.08
N LEU A 189 -9.75 -14.40 -24.93
CA LEU A 189 -8.95 -13.85 -26.02
C LEU A 189 -8.52 -14.93 -27.02
N GLU A 190 -8.01 -16.05 -26.52
CA GLU A 190 -7.63 -17.20 -27.36
C GLU A 190 -8.83 -17.81 -28.07
N LEU A 191 -9.94 -17.98 -27.36
CA LEU A 191 -11.20 -18.47 -27.94
C LEU A 191 -11.71 -17.52 -29.04
N ASN A 192 -11.68 -16.23 -28.79
CA ASN A 192 -12.08 -15.22 -29.78
C ASN A 192 -11.23 -15.28 -31.05
N GLN A 193 -9.90 -15.40 -30.90
CA GLN A 193 -9.00 -15.56 -32.04
C GLN A 193 -9.30 -16.84 -32.81
N LEU A 194 -9.55 -17.95 -32.13
CA LEU A 194 -9.86 -19.23 -32.72
C LEU A 194 -11.19 -19.19 -33.49
N ILE A 195 -12.23 -18.59 -32.91
CA ILE A 195 -13.53 -18.37 -33.57
C ILE A 195 -13.38 -17.53 -34.83
N ARG A 196 -12.71 -16.40 -34.77
CA ARG A 196 -12.48 -15.52 -35.92
C ARG A 196 -11.69 -16.21 -37.04
N LYS A 197 -10.74 -17.06 -36.69
CA LYS A 197 -9.93 -17.82 -37.65
C LYS A 197 -10.70 -18.94 -38.37
N HIS A 198 -11.51 -19.68 -37.61
CA HIS A 198 -12.14 -20.91 -38.13
C HIS A 198 -13.63 -20.74 -38.46
N PHE A 199 -14.27 -19.73 -37.90
CA PHE A 199 -15.70 -19.44 -38.10
C PHE A 199 -15.96 -17.96 -38.48
N PRO A 200 -15.36 -17.46 -39.58
CA PRO A 200 -15.47 -16.03 -39.95
C PRO A 200 -16.91 -15.58 -40.21
N HIS A 201 -17.80 -16.51 -40.51
CA HIS A 201 -19.22 -16.24 -40.73
C HIS A 201 -20.02 -15.96 -39.44
N TRP A 202 -19.42 -16.14 -38.27
CA TRP A 202 -20.03 -15.78 -36.98
C TRP A 202 -19.86 -14.30 -36.64
N ASP A 203 -19.09 -13.57 -37.41
CA ASP A 203 -18.84 -12.13 -37.27
C ASP A 203 -18.43 -11.73 -35.82
N ALA A 204 -17.60 -12.57 -35.21
CA ALA A 204 -17.16 -12.34 -33.86
C ALA A 204 -16.30 -11.05 -33.76
N ARG A 205 -16.73 -10.13 -32.86
CA ARG A 205 -16.08 -8.84 -32.66
C ARG A 205 -14.62 -9.06 -32.20
N ASP A 206 -13.71 -8.20 -32.70
CA ASP A 206 -12.30 -8.20 -32.26
C ASP A 206 -12.20 -7.65 -30.86
N LEU A 207 -11.81 -8.51 -29.92
CA LEU A 207 -11.63 -8.14 -28.51
C LEU A 207 -10.28 -7.46 -28.24
N LEU A 208 -9.32 -7.54 -29.18
CA LEU A 208 -8.00 -6.91 -29.10
C LEU A 208 -7.93 -5.59 -29.87
N GLY A 209 -8.81 -5.40 -30.87
CA GLY A 209 -8.91 -4.21 -31.71
C GLY A 209 -9.77 -3.14 -31.06
N GLY A 210 -9.22 -2.36 -30.15
CA GLY A 210 -9.87 -1.16 -29.64
C GLY A 210 -10.09 -0.13 -30.75
N LYS A 211 -11.33 0.16 -31.10
CA LYS A 211 -11.82 1.44 -31.58
C LYS A 211 -13.09 1.76 -30.84
#